data_c843b12f4dcb3599677f5437cd012fa3
#
_entry.id   c843b12f4dcb3599677f5437cd012fa3
#
_cell.length_a   1.000
_cell.length_b   1.000
_cell.length_c   1.000
_cell.angle_alpha   90.00
_cell.angle_beta   90.00
_cell.angle_gamma   90.00
#
_symmetry.space_group_name_H-M   'P 1'
#
loop_
_entity.id
_entity.type
_entity.pdbx_description
1 polymer ?
#
loop_
_entity_poly.entity_id
_entity_poly.type
_entity_poly.pdbx_seq_one_letter_code
_entity_poly.pdbx_strand_id
1 'polypeptide(L)'
;TQQLAKQLYSETAKSTMQRALQKPIEWVIAVKLERNYTKEEIIALYLNYFDFLHNAVGIKTAANTYFNKEPRDLNIEEAATLIGLCKNPSLFNPVRYPDRCRERRNVVLDQMRKAGYITDAEYAQHIKSPLTLDFHRTDHKDGVAPYLREFLRVYMSAERPERSNY
;
A
#
# COMPACT_ATOMS: atom_id res chain seq x y z
N THR A 1 1.75 0.55 13.29
CA THR A 1 3.22 0.50 13.47
C THR A 1 3.78 -0.90 13.27
N GLN A 2 3.20 -1.96 13.87
CA GLN A 2 3.70 -3.34 13.73
C GLN A 2 3.76 -3.82 12.27
N GLN A 3 2.79 -3.49 11.43
CA GLN A 3 2.81 -3.86 10.01
C GLN A 3 3.94 -3.17 9.24
N LEU A 4 4.24 -1.92 9.56
CA LEU A 4 5.39 -1.21 9.01
C LEU A 4 6.70 -1.87 9.46
N ALA A 5 6.83 -2.18 10.75
CA ALA A 5 7.98 -2.89 11.28
C ALA A 5 8.21 -4.23 10.56
N LYS A 6 7.13 -4.98 10.31
CA LYS A 6 7.17 -6.21 9.54
C LYS A 6 7.63 -6.00 8.10
N GLN A 7 7.12 -4.99 7.40
CA GLN A 7 7.51 -4.70 6.01
C GLN A 7 8.97 -4.28 5.88
N LEU A 8 9.48 -3.51 6.84
CA LEU A 8 10.84 -2.98 6.79
C LEU A 8 11.91 -3.99 7.22
N TYR A 9 11.59 -4.85 8.21
CA TYR A 9 12.62 -5.62 8.93
C TYR A 9 12.36 -7.12 9.01
N SER A 10 11.15 -7.60 8.68
CA SER A 10 10.86 -9.03 8.78
C SER A 10 11.06 -9.75 7.46
N GLU A 11 11.94 -10.73 7.45
CA GLU A 11 12.04 -11.69 6.36
C GLU A 11 10.81 -12.62 6.35
N THR A 12 10.52 -13.20 5.19
CA THR A 12 9.41 -14.18 5.06
C THR A 12 9.74 -15.41 5.88
N ALA A 13 9.05 -15.60 7.02
CA ALA A 13 9.23 -16.76 7.87
C ALA A 13 8.87 -18.05 7.12
N LYS A 14 9.79 -18.98 7.06
CA LYS A 14 9.62 -20.29 6.41
C LYS A 14 8.87 -21.29 7.30
N SER A 15 8.75 -21.05 8.60
CA SER A 15 8.06 -21.93 9.55
C SER A 15 7.23 -21.17 10.59
N THR A 16 6.26 -21.86 11.21
CA THR A 16 5.42 -21.31 12.29
C THR A 16 6.25 -20.91 13.51
N MET A 17 7.32 -21.65 13.80
CA MET A 17 8.24 -21.40 14.91
C MET A 17 9.04 -20.10 14.68
N GLN A 18 9.53 -19.89 13.46
CA GLN A 18 10.20 -18.63 13.09
C GLN A 18 9.24 -17.43 13.20
N ARG A 19 7.99 -17.58 12.81
CA ARG A 19 6.96 -16.55 13.00
C ARG A 19 6.76 -16.18 14.47
N ALA A 20 6.75 -17.15 15.36
CA ALA A 20 6.61 -16.90 16.80
C ALA A 20 7.80 -16.11 17.36
N LEU A 21 9.02 -16.40 16.90
CA LEU A 21 10.24 -15.70 17.31
C LEU A 21 10.37 -14.31 16.69
N GLN A 22 9.77 -14.06 15.54
CA GLN A 22 9.78 -12.73 14.90
C GLN A 22 8.88 -11.71 15.61
N LYS A 23 7.79 -12.15 16.26
CA LYS A 23 6.83 -11.26 16.93
C LYS A 23 7.44 -10.34 17.99
N PRO A 24 8.28 -10.82 18.92
CA PRO A 24 8.95 -9.95 19.88
C PRO A 24 9.84 -8.90 19.20
N ILE A 25 10.54 -9.26 18.12
CA ILE A 25 11.42 -8.35 17.37
C ILE A 25 10.57 -7.25 16.69
N GLU A 26 9.48 -7.63 16.01
CA GLU A 26 8.53 -6.67 15.42
C GLU A 26 7.99 -5.69 16.48
N TRP A 27 7.74 -6.18 17.70
CA TRP A 27 7.25 -5.37 18.81
C TRP A 27 8.28 -4.33 19.28
N VAL A 28 9.53 -4.76 19.48
CA VAL A 28 10.62 -3.87 19.89
C VAL A 28 10.84 -2.78 18.83
N ILE A 29 10.82 -3.17 17.55
CA ILE A 29 10.96 -2.22 16.43
C ILE A 29 9.77 -1.26 16.40
N ALA A 30 8.55 -1.75 16.57
CA ALA A 30 7.35 -0.93 16.61
C ALA A 30 7.41 0.13 17.73
N VAL A 31 7.81 -0.27 18.94
CA VAL A 31 8.00 0.66 20.08
C VAL A 31 9.07 1.70 19.77
N LYS A 32 10.17 1.28 19.10
CA LYS A 32 11.25 2.19 18.71
C LYS A 32 10.79 3.20 17.65
N LEU A 33 9.98 2.77 16.69
CA LEU A 33 9.36 3.66 15.71
C LEU A 33 8.42 4.68 16.40
N GLU A 34 7.55 4.24 17.30
CA GLU A 34 6.59 5.11 18.01
C GLU A 34 7.27 6.12 18.95
N ARG A 35 8.50 5.84 19.40
CA ARG A 35 9.29 6.80 20.19
C ARG A 35 9.97 7.88 19.35
N ASN A 36 10.27 7.60 18.09
CA ASN A 36 11.07 8.48 17.24
C ASN A 36 10.25 9.20 16.15
N TYR A 37 9.06 8.73 15.86
CA TYR A 37 8.20 9.24 14.80
C TYR A 37 6.79 9.50 15.30
N THR A 38 6.16 10.54 14.77
CA THR A 38 4.74 10.81 15.00
C THR A 38 3.87 9.76 14.31
N LYS A 39 2.60 9.70 14.69
CA LYS A 39 1.62 8.80 14.06
C LYS A 39 1.46 9.08 12.57
N GLU A 40 1.47 10.34 12.20
CA GLU A 40 1.36 10.83 10.82
C GLU A 40 2.56 10.38 9.98
N GLU A 41 3.77 10.53 10.52
CA GLU A 41 5.00 10.07 9.85
C GLU A 41 5.01 8.55 9.68
N ILE A 42 4.58 7.79 10.68
CA ILE A 42 4.48 6.33 10.60
C ILE A 42 3.47 5.90 9.51
N ILE A 43 2.32 6.59 9.41
CA ILE A 43 1.32 6.34 8.38
C ILE A 43 1.90 6.68 6.99
N ALA A 44 2.57 7.82 6.87
CA ALA A 44 3.21 8.24 5.62
C ALA A 44 4.28 7.22 5.17
N LEU A 45 5.14 6.79 6.09
CA LEU A 45 6.13 5.74 5.81
C LEU A 45 5.46 4.43 5.37
N TYR A 46 4.40 4.01 6.06
CA TYR A 46 3.66 2.80 5.70
C TYR A 46 3.08 2.88 4.29
N LEU A 47 2.38 3.96 3.97
CA LEU A 47 1.75 4.15 2.66
C LEU A 47 2.77 4.32 1.53
N ASN A 48 3.92 4.92 1.81
CA ASN A 48 4.99 5.06 0.83
C ASN A 48 5.75 3.75 0.54
N TYR A 49 5.71 2.80 1.47
CA TYR A 49 6.39 1.51 1.32
C TYR A 49 5.46 0.37 0.89
N PHE A 50 4.14 0.60 0.94
CA PHE A 50 3.16 -0.43 0.66
C PHE A 50 3.08 -0.74 -0.85
N ASP A 51 3.06 -2.04 -1.19
CA ASP A 51 2.88 -2.52 -2.56
C ASP A 51 1.39 -2.67 -2.88
N PHE A 52 0.90 -1.78 -3.73
CA PHE A 52 -0.48 -1.75 -4.21
C PHE A 52 -0.72 -2.63 -5.45
N LEU A 53 0.23 -3.49 -5.82
CA LEU A 53 0.27 -4.28 -7.06
C LEU A 53 0.48 -3.41 -8.34
N HIS A 54 0.55 -4.09 -9.48
CA HIS A 54 0.73 -3.46 -10.80
C HIS A 54 1.95 -2.52 -10.89
N ASN A 55 3.03 -2.86 -10.17
CA ASN A 55 4.25 -2.05 -9.99
C ASN A 55 4.02 -0.73 -9.23
N ALA A 56 2.86 -0.58 -8.59
CA ALA A 56 2.53 0.61 -7.81
C ALA A 56 3.02 0.46 -6.36
N VAL A 57 4.31 0.70 -6.14
CA VAL A 57 4.88 0.78 -4.79
C VAL A 57 4.76 2.21 -4.28
N GLY A 58 4.10 2.38 -3.15
CA GLY A 58 3.81 3.66 -2.52
C GLY A 58 2.52 4.32 -3.03
N ILE A 59 1.94 5.15 -2.14
CA ILE A 59 0.64 5.79 -2.36
C ILE A 59 0.62 6.72 -3.57
N LYS A 60 1.73 7.42 -3.86
CA LYS A 60 1.84 8.30 -5.01
C LYS A 60 1.74 7.51 -6.32
N THR A 61 2.50 6.44 -6.43
CA THR A 61 2.47 5.58 -7.60
C THR A 61 1.11 4.91 -7.76
N ALA A 62 0.49 4.49 -6.64
CA ALA A 62 -0.84 3.89 -6.64
C ALA A 62 -1.92 4.87 -7.11
N ALA A 63 -1.93 6.11 -6.61
CA ALA A 63 -2.86 7.16 -7.04
C ALA A 63 -2.75 7.44 -8.55
N ASN A 64 -1.52 7.51 -9.05
CA ASN A 64 -1.26 7.68 -10.48
C ASN A 64 -1.70 6.44 -11.28
N THR A 65 -1.33 5.23 -10.85
CA THR A 65 -1.66 3.99 -11.57
C THR A 65 -3.16 3.72 -11.65
N TYR A 66 -3.90 3.93 -10.56
CA TYR A 66 -5.33 3.58 -10.52
C TYR A 66 -6.27 4.70 -10.90
N PHE A 67 -5.86 5.97 -10.72
CA PHE A 67 -6.72 7.13 -10.88
C PHE A 67 -6.10 8.26 -11.71
N ASN A 68 -4.84 8.11 -12.17
CA ASN A 68 -4.10 9.11 -12.92
C ASN A 68 -4.08 10.49 -12.23
N LYS A 69 -3.91 10.47 -10.89
CA LYS A 69 -3.96 11.65 -10.02
C LYS A 69 -2.79 11.67 -9.03
N GLU A 70 -2.46 12.87 -8.57
CA GLU A 70 -1.62 13.01 -7.37
C GLU A 70 -2.44 12.67 -6.11
N PRO A 71 -1.80 12.18 -5.02
CA PRO A 71 -2.51 11.81 -3.79
C PRO A 71 -3.40 12.90 -3.21
N ARG A 72 -3.01 14.17 -3.35
CA ARG A 72 -3.78 15.34 -2.87
C ARG A 72 -5.05 15.62 -3.68
N ASP A 73 -5.12 15.12 -4.91
CA ASP A 73 -6.23 15.36 -5.84
C ASP A 73 -7.24 14.20 -5.84
N LEU A 74 -6.99 13.17 -5.01
CA LEU A 74 -7.91 12.07 -4.81
C LEU A 74 -9.19 12.54 -4.12
N ASN A 75 -10.33 12.10 -4.60
CA ASN A 75 -11.58 12.24 -3.87
C ASN A 75 -11.68 11.21 -2.73
N ILE A 76 -12.69 11.34 -1.88
CA ILE A 76 -12.88 10.48 -0.70
C ILE A 76 -13.02 9.01 -1.10
N GLU A 77 -13.77 8.71 -2.16
CA GLU A 77 -14.00 7.35 -2.64
C GLU A 77 -12.73 6.70 -3.19
N GLU A 78 -11.94 7.46 -3.91
CA GLU A 78 -10.64 7.02 -4.46
C GLU A 78 -9.64 6.76 -3.33
N ALA A 79 -9.54 7.68 -2.39
CA ALA A 79 -8.69 7.53 -1.20
C ALA A 79 -9.12 6.30 -0.37
N ALA A 80 -10.43 6.14 -0.11
CA ALA A 80 -10.98 5.00 0.61
C ALA A 80 -10.72 3.67 -0.12
N THR A 81 -10.69 3.69 -1.46
CA THR A 81 -10.35 2.53 -2.29
C THR A 81 -8.90 2.11 -2.07
N LEU A 82 -7.94 3.03 -2.15
CA LEU A 82 -6.52 2.74 -1.90
C LEU A 82 -6.28 2.25 -0.47
N ILE A 83 -6.91 2.89 0.52
CA ILE A 83 -6.81 2.42 1.91
C ILE A 83 -7.44 1.03 2.07
N GLY A 84 -8.53 0.74 1.34
CA GLY A 84 -9.13 -0.59 1.29
C GLY A 84 -8.17 -1.68 0.81
N LEU A 85 -7.34 -1.38 -0.19
CA LEU A 85 -6.29 -2.26 -0.71
C LEU A 85 -5.23 -2.63 0.34
N CYS A 86 -4.95 -1.74 1.31
CA CYS A 86 -3.94 -2.00 2.33
C CYS A 86 -4.25 -3.23 3.21
N LYS A 87 -5.48 -3.74 3.22
CA LYS A 87 -5.82 -4.98 3.92
C LYS A 87 -5.32 -6.22 3.18
N ASN A 88 -5.55 -6.31 1.89
CA ASN A 88 -5.09 -7.39 1.02
C ASN A 88 -5.22 -6.94 -0.45
N PRO A 89 -4.13 -6.46 -1.07
CA PRO A 89 -4.18 -5.92 -2.43
C PRO A 89 -4.65 -6.93 -3.47
N SER A 90 -4.25 -8.20 -3.31
CA SER A 90 -4.62 -9.25 -4.26
C SER A 90 -6.11 -9.58 -4.23
N LEU A 91 -6.71 -9.59 -3.02
CA LEU A 91 -8.12 -9.93 -2.84
C LEU A 91 -9.06 -8.78 -3.23
N PHE A 92 -8.63 -7.55 -2.98
CA PHE A 92 -9.42 -6.34 -3.20
C PHE A 92 -8.95 -5.54 -4.44
N ASN A 93 -8.26 -6.21 -5.37
CA ASN A 93 -7.78 -5.59 -6.60
C ASN A 93 -8.94 -4.98 -7.41
N PRO A 94 -8.97 -3.66 -7.62
CA PRO A 94 -10.10 -2.99 -8.28
C PRO A 94 -10.23 -3.33 -9.76
N VAL A 95 -9.12 -3.69 -10.41
CA VAL A 95 -9.10 -4.09 -11.82
C VAL A 95 -9.62 -5.52 -11.98
N ARG A 96 -9.29 -6.41 -11.03
CA ARG A 96 -9.62 -7.84 -11.13
C ARG A 96 -10.94 -8.20 -10.44
N TYR A 97 -11.24 -7.54 -9.31
CA TYR A 97 -12.39 -7.81 -8.46
C TYR A 97 -13.08 -6.51 -8.03
N PRO A 98 -13.71 -5.78 -8.96
CA PRO A 98 -14.27 -4.45 -8.70
C PRO A 98 -15.35 -4.47 -7.60
N ASP A 99 -16.20 -5.49 -7.55
CA ASP A 99 -17.25 -5.58 -6.55
C ASP A 99 -16.70 -5.77 -5.13
N ARG A 100 -15.72 -6.68 -4.95
CA ARG A 100 -15.05 -6.86 -3.66
C ARG A 100 -14.29 -5.61 -3.22
N CYS A 101 -13.67 -4.92 -4.18
CA CYS A 101 -13.01 -3.66 -3.92
C CYS A 101 -14.00 -2.59 -3.46
N ARG A 102 -15.16 -2.48 -4.12
CA ARG A 102 -16.24 -1.56 -3.74
C ARG A 102 -16.79 -1.87 -2.34
N GLU A 103 -17.04 -3.13 -2.02
CA GLU A 103 -17.44 -3.53 -0.66
C GLU A 103 -16.39 -3.13 0.38
N ARG A 104 -15.13 -3.38 0.08
CA ARG A 104 -14.03 -2.99 0.98
C ARG A 104 -13.88 -1.48 1.14
N ARG A 105 -14.03 -0.71 0.06
CA ARG A 105 -14.12 0.76 0.09
C ARG A 105 -15.23 1.22 1.03
N ASN A 106 -16.42 0.64 0.91
CA ASN A 106 -17.56 1.00 1.72
C ASN A 106 -17.34 0.72 3.21
N VAL A 107 -16.58 -0.35 3.56
CA VAL A 107 -16.13 -0.59 4.95
C VAL A 107 -15.22 0.54 5.44
N VAL A 108 -14.31 1.05 4.60
CA VAL A 108 -13.45 2.18 4.97
C VAL A 108 -14.28 3.44 5.19
N LEU A 109 -15.21 3.74 4.29
CA LEU A 109 -16.14 4.88 4.43
C LEU A 109 -16.99 4.78 5.71
N ASP A 110 -17.47 3.59 6.07
CA ASP A 110 -18.19 3.38 7.33
C ASP A 110 -17.32 3.65 8.57
N GLN A 111 -16.04 3.28 8.53
CA GLN A 111 -15.11 3.62 9.61
C GLN A 111 -14.85 5.14 9.69
N MET A 112 -14.75 5.82 8.55
CA MET A 112 -14.62 7.29 8.51
C MET A 112 -15.86 7.96 9.13
N ARG A 113 -17.07 7.47 8.80
CA ARG A 113 -18.32 7.92 9.40
C ARG A 113 -18.33 7.71 10.92
N LYS A 114 -18.00 6.51 11.39
CA LYS A 114 -17.96 6.18 12.83
C LYS A 114 -16.93 7.02 13.59
N ALA A 115 -15.85 7.41 12.93
CA ALA A 115 -14.83 8.28 13.49
C ALA A 115 -15.17 9.79 13.40
N GLY A 116 -16.32 10.15 12.80
CA GLY A 116 -16.78 11.53 12.67
C GLY A 116 -16.08 12.35 11.57
N TYR A 117 -15.36 11.71 10.65
CA TYR A 117 -14.71 12.41 9.53
C TYR A 117 -15.67 12.74 8.39
N ILE A 118 -16.76 11.99 8.26
CA ILE A 118 -17.83 12.24 7.31
C ILE A 118 -19.17 12.08 8.01
N THR A 119 -20.19 12.82 7.55
CA THR A 119 -21.56 12.76 8.04
C THR A 119 -22.31 11.54 7.49
N ASP A 120 -23.46 11.19 8.10
CA ASP A 120 -24.32 10.12 7.59
C ASP A 120 -24.85 10.41 6.18
N ALA A 121 -25.10 11.69 5.86
CA ALA A 121 -25.56 12.12 4.54
C ALA A 121 -24.46 11.93 3.47
N GLU A 122 -23.24 12.36 3.76
CA GLU A 122 -22.08 12.16 2.89
C GLU A 122 -21.77 10.67 2.70
N TYR A 123 -21.81 9.89 3.76
CA TYR A 123 -21.67 8.44 3.68
C TYR A 123 -22.69 7.81 2.73
N ALA A 124 -23.99 8.17 2.88
CA ALA A 124 -25.05 7.66 2.02
C ALA A 124 -24.89 8.04 0.53
N GLN A 125 -24.24 9.16 0.26
CA GLN A 125 -23.87 9.59 -1.09
C GLN A 125 -22.67 8.78 -1.63
N HIS A 126 -21.59 8.69 -0.85
CA HIS A 126 -20.34 8.05 -1.27
C HIS A 126 -20.45 6.54 -1.52
N ILE A 127 -21.28 5.82 -0.75
CA ILE A 127 -21.49 4.37 -0.97
C ILE A 127 -22.21 4.07 -2.29
N LYS A 128 -23.01 5.02 -2.82
CA LYS A 128 -23.71 4.87 -4.09
C LYS A 128 -22.82 5.17 -5.28
N SER A 129 -21.73 5.91 -5.08
CA SER A 129 -20.80 6.28 -6.15
C SER A 129 -20.18 5.03 -6.77
N PRO A 130 -20.15 4.91 -8.11
CA PRO A 130 -19.50 3.81 -8.80
C PRO A 130 -17.99 3.82 -8.51
N LEU A 131 -17.36 2.67 -8.68
CA LEU A 131 -15.90 2.59 -8.67
C LEU A 131 -15.40 2.99 -10.05
N THR A 132 -14.95 4.24 -10.19
CA THR A 132 -14.41 4.76 -11.45
C THR A 132 -12.90 4.67 -11.39
N LEU A 133 -12.29 3.93 -12.32
CA LEU A 133 -10.84 3.79 -12.45
C LEU A 133 -10.40 4.50 -13.73
N ASP A 134 -9.28 5.20 -13.65
CA ASP A 134 -8.50 5.65 -14.79
C ASP A 134 -7.13 4.93 -14.74
N PHE A 135 -7.18 3.64 -15.09
CA PHE A 135 -6.08 2.71 -14.84
C PHE A 135 -4.99 2.83 -15.91
N HIS A 136 -3.81 3.28 -15.48
CA HIS A 136 -2.61 3.37 -16.29
C HIS A 136 -1.48 2.57 -15.63
N ARG A 137 -1.18 1.40 -16.21
CA ARG A 137 -0.04 0.62 -15.73
C ARG A 137 1.25 1.33 -16.12
N THR A 138 1.99 1.80 -15.14
CA THR A 138 3.34 2.32 -15.35
C THR A 138 4.27 1.16 -15.65
N ASP A 139 4.73 1.04 -16.90
CA ASP A 139 5.72 0.03 -17.26
C ASP A 139 7.12 0.56 -16.96
N HIS A 140 8.07 -0.34 -16.67
CA HIS A 140 9.48 0.04 -16.44
C HIS A 140 10.11 0.75 -17.66
N LYS A 141 9.46 0.62 -18.81
CA LYS A 141 9.86 1.27 -20.06
C LYS A 141 9.39 2.71 -20.17
N ASP A 142 8.42 3.12 -19.36
CA ASP A 142 7.87 4.47 -19.35
C ASP A 142 8.70 5.41 -18.48
N GLY A 143 9.00 6.60 -18.98
CA GLY A 143 9.68 7.67 -18.26
C GLY A 143 11.08 8.00 -18.78
N VAL A 144 11.76 8.91 -18.07
CA VAL A 144 13.09 9.43 -18.45
C VAL A 144 14.13 8.32 -18.38
N ALA A 145 14.89 8.15 -19.46
CA ALA A 145 16.02 7.22 -19.58
C ALA A 145 15.68 5.72 -19.29
N PRO A 146 14.78 5.09 -20.08
CA PRO A 146 14.41 3.69 -19.86
C PRO A 146 15.61 2.73 -19.96
N TYR A 147 16.55 2.99 -20.85
CA TYR A 147 17.79 2.20 -21.00
C TYR A 147 18.68 2.27 -19.76
N LEU A 148 18.82 3.45 -19.14
CA LEU A 148 19.62 3.59 -17.94
C LEU A 148 19.00 2.84 -16.75
N ARG A 149 17.67 2.90 -16.62
CA ARG A 149 16.96 2.15 -15.56
C ARG A 149 17.13 0.64 -15.75
N GLU A 150 16.97 0.15 -16.96
CA GLU A 150 17.12 -1.27 -17.25
C GLU A 150 18.58 -1.71 -17.04
N PHE A 151 19.54 -0.93 -17.48
CA PHE A 151 20.95 -1.16 -17.22
C PHE A 151 21.26 -1.22 -15.71
N LEU A 152 20.79 -0.23 -14.94
CA LEU A 152 20.97 -0.22 -13.49
C LEU A 152 20.26 -1.40 -12.81
N ARG A 153 19.06 -1.78 -13.27
CA ARG A 153 18.34 -2.94 -12.75
C ARG A 153 19.14 -4.23 -12.96
N VAL A 154 19.65 -4.44 -14.15
CA VAL A 154 20.46 -5.62 -14.51
C VAL A 154 21.78 -5.60 -13.70
N TYR A 155 22.47 -4.48 -13.67
CA TYR A 155 23.72 -4.30 -12.94
C TYR A 155 23.56 -4.56 -11.44
N MET A 156 22.58 -3.93 -10.79
CA MET A 156 22.31 -4.12 -9.38
C MET A 156 21.77 -5.53 -9.04
N SER A 157 21.12 -6.19 -10.00
CA SER A 157 20.69 -7.59 -9.82
C SER A 157 21.85 -8.57 -9.95
N ALA A 158 22.82 -8.27 -10.81
CA ALA A 158 24.02 -9.09 -10.97
C ALA A 158 25.00 -8.93 -9.80
N GLU A 159 25.07 -7.74 -9.19
CA GLU A 159 25.90 -7.46 -8.01
C GLU A 159 25.26 -7.88 -6.68
N ARG A 160 24.02 -8.37 -6.66
CA ARG A 160 23.49 -9.00 -5.44
C ARG A 160 24.34 -10.25 -5.18
N PRO A 161 25.15 -10.27 -4.13
CA PRO A 161 25.78 -11.52 -3.72
C PRO A 161 24.66 -12.52 -3.49
N GLU A 162 24.79 -13.71 -4.07
CA GLU A 162 23.92 -14.83 -3.75
C GLU A 162 23.84 -14.87 -2.22
N ARG A 163 22.63 -14.64 -1.67
CA ARG A 163 22.42 -14.87 -0.25
C ARG A 163 22.67 -16.35 -0.04
N SER A 164 23.90 -16.62 0.40
CA SER A 164 24.36 -17.94 0.81
C SER A 164 23.27 -18.56 1.69
N ASN A 165 22.78 -19.71 1.25
CA ASN A 165 21.89 -20.55 2.04
C ASN A 165 22.66 -21.01 3.28
N TYR A 166 22.50 -20.33 4.40
CA TYR A 166 22.79 -20.86 5.73
C TYR A 166 21.50 -20.94 6.53
#